data_d218284ae9f91be1457803efcdb09290
#
_entry.id   d218284ae9f91be1457803efcdb09290
#
_cell.length_a   1.000
_cell.length_b   1.000
_cell.length_c   1.000
_cell.angle_alpha   90.00
_cell.angle_beta   90.00
_cell.angle_gamma   90.00
#
_symmetry.space_group_name_H-M   'P 1'
#
loop_
_entity.id
_entity.type
_entity.pdbx_description
1 polymer ?
#
loop_
_entity_poly.entity_id
_entity_poly.type
_entity_poly.pdbx_seq_one_letter_code
_entity_poly.pdbx_strand_id
1 'polypeptide(L)'
;MKRGNDIMKSLIFLALTAQLASAATRSLQYFYTRVTPGISFPEFTLVGLVDGEQFMYYDSDIRRMIPKSEWIKKAEGYEPHYWNRNTQLAQGNQEDFKVSLDIAMQLYNQTEGVHTVQWMYGCELHEDGTKKGYDQYGYDGEDFISMDLKTLTWTAANTKAVTTKQKLDSSGAEANYAKNYLLNECIYWLKKYVEYGRSSLERKVPPEASLFQKDSSSPVVCHATGFFPKAVMISWQKNGEDLHEDVELRETLPNQDGTFQKRSVLTVSPEQRKGNEYTCVVQHPGLKTELRLSDPRVLSGDSCRARLRAFVAVLCFAVIVCVGVFVWRRKPCFKPVSGKHKCSFEEESLSNISKRPVPPC
;
A
#
# COMPACT_ATOMS: atom_id res chain seq x y z
N MET A 1 29.33 10.52 -35.25
CA MET A 1 28.99 9.82 -34.01
C MET A 1 27.80 10.40 -33.26
N LYS A 2 27.57 11.72 -33.16
CA LYS A 2 26.38 12.31 -32.47
C LYS A 2 25.00 11.87 -33.02
N ARG A 3 24.88 11.79 -34.36
CA ARG A 3 23.62 11.44 -35.05
C ARG A 3 23.11 10.01 -34.79
N GLY A 4 24.02 9.05 -34.55
CA GLY A 4 23.68 7.66 -34.23
C GLY A 4 23.13 7.48 -32.81
N ASN A 5 23.67 8.27 -31.87
CA ASN A 5 23.19 8.25 -30.48
C ASN A 5 21.78 8.84 -30.31
N ASP A 6 21.44 9.88 -31.10
CA ASP A 6 20.12 10.50 -31.04
C ASP A 6 19.04 9.60 -31.68
N ILE A 7 19.39 8.86 -32.74
CA ILE A 7 18.49 7.87 -33.36
C ILE A 7 18.28 6.67 -32.41
N MET A 8 19.34 6.21 -31.75
CA MET A 8 19.25 5.10 -30.78
C MET A 8 18.48 5.49 -29.53
N LYS A 9 18.66 6.72 -29.01
CA LYS A 9 17.84 7.25 -27.93
C LYS A 9 16.39 7.42 -28.32
N SER A 10 16.11 7.85 -29.56
CA SER A 10 14.74 7.97 -30.08
C SER A 10 14.07 6.61 -30.29
N LEU A 11 14.84 5.59 -30.72
CA LEU A 11 14.32 4.22 -30.86
C LEU A 11 14.10 3.54 -29.50
N ILE A 12 14.95 3.79 -28.51
CA ILE A 12 14.77 3.31 -27.12
C ILE A 12 13.58 4.04 -26.49
N PHE A 13 13.39 5.33 -26.73
CA PHE A 13 12.21 6.09 -26.26
C PHE A 13 10.92 5.61 -26.93
N LEU A 14 10.94 5.28 -28.23
CA LEU A 14 9.83 4.66 -28.96
C LEU A 14 9.54 3.22 -28.47
N ALA A 15 10.56 2.45 -28.13
CA ALA A 15 10.41 1.10 -27.58
C ALA A 15 9.88 1.15 -26.12
N LEU A 16 10.31 2.12 -25.31
CA LEU A 16 9.82 2.35 -23.95
C LEU A 16 8.40 2.94 -23.93
N THR A 17 8.08 3.83 -24.86
CA THR A 17 6.68 4.30 -25.03
C THR A 17 5.78 3.22 -25.61
N ALA A 18 6.29 2.32 -26.43
CA ALA A 18 5.57 1.11 -26.87
C ALA A 18 5.39 0.10 -25.73
N GLN A 19 6.29 0.03 -24.74
CA GLN A 19 6.09 -0.79 -23.52
C GLN A 19 5.14 -0.12 -22.50
N LEU A 20 5.07 1.21 -22.45
CA LEU A 20 4.03 1.94 -21.67
C LEU A 20 2.69 2.03 -22.43
N ALA A 21 2.71 1.94 -23.75
CA ALA A 21 1.58 1.60 -24.62
C ALA A 21 1.38 0.09 -24.71
N SER A 22 2.02 -0.70 -23.84
CA SER A 22 1.74 -2.12 -23.69
C SER A 22 0.25 -2.26 -23.51
N ALA A 23 -0.32 -2.85 -24.53
CA ALA A 23 -1.70 -3.22 -24.72
C ALA A 23 -2.46 -3.19 -23.41
N ALA A 24 -3.46 -2.32 -23.28
CA ALA A 24 -4.21 -2.17 -22.04
C ALA A 24 -4.84 -3.52 -21.71
N THR A 25 -4.16 -4.31 -20.89
CA THR A 25 -4.71 -5.55 -20.37
C THR A 25 -5.75 -5.19 -19.33
N ARG A 26 -6.99 -5.59 -19.58
CA ARG A 26 -8.08 -5.49 -18.60
C ARG A 26 -8.05 -6.72 -17.71
N SER A 27 -8.33 -6.57 -16.44
CA SER A 27 -8.32 -7.68 -15.47
C SER A 27 -9.53 -7.64 -14.53
N LEU A 28 -10.07 -8.82 -14.22
CA LEU A 28 -11.06 -9.04 -13.16
C LEU A 28 -10.50 -10.06 -12.19
N GLN A 29 -10.42 -9.70 -10.92
CA GLN A 29 -9.77 -10.48 -9.88
C GLN A 29 -10.64 -10.58 -8.64
N TYR A 30 -10.64 -11.75 -8.01
CA TYR A 30 -11.30 -11.98 -6.74
C TYR A 30 -10.34 -12.61 -5.74
N PHE A 31 -10.37 -12.11 -4.52
CA PHE A 31 -9.57 -12.57 -3.40
C PHE A 31 -10.48 -12.95 -2.25
N TYR A 32 -10.36 -14.17 -1.80
CA TYR A 32 -11.05 -14.72 -0.65
C TYR A 32 -10.04 -15.03 0.42
N THR A 33 -10.33 -14.67 1.65
CA THR A 33 -9.47 -14.98 2.80
C THR A 33 -10.32 -15.49 3.95
N ARG A 34 -9.97 -16.65 4.49
CA ARG A 34 -10.51 -17.19 5.73
C ARG A 34 -9.40 -17.24 6.77
N VAL A 35 -9.71 -16.79 7.99
CA VAL A 35 -8.79 -16.81 9.13
C VAL A 35 -9.45 -17.55 10.27
N THR A 36 -8.65 -18.22 11.11
CA THR A 36 -9.14 -18.80 12.37
C THR A 36 -9.77 -17.73 13.27
N PRO A 37 -10.83 -18.08 14.04
CA PRO A 37 -11.46 -17.14 14.97
C PRO A 37 -10.50 -16.59 16.04
N GLY A 38 -10.87 -15.47 16.66
CA GLY A 38 -10.20 -14.95 17.86
C GLY A 38 -9.16 -13.85 17.64
N ILE A 39 -9.04 -13.31 16.43
CA ILE A 39 -8.22 -12.14 16.13
C ILE A 39 -9.09 -10.93 15.78
N SER A 40 -8.50 -9.71 15.81
CA SER A 40 -9.19 -8.46 15.44
C SER A 40 -9.27 -8.29 13.92
N PHE A 41 -9.73 -9.32 13.22
CA PHE A 41 -9.92 -9.34 11.77
C PHE A 41 -11.17 -10.19 11.46
N PRO A 42 -12.00 -9.81 10.47
CA PRO A 42 -13.14 -10.63 10.08
C PRO A 42 -12.70 -12.04 9.69
N GLU A 43 -13.41 -13.06 10.17
CA GLU A 43 -13.05 -14.46 9.91
C GLU A 43 -13.05 -14.81 8.41
N PHE A 44 -13.85 -14.09 7.62
CA PHE A 44 -13.92 -14.28 6.18
C PHE A 44 -14.08 -12.95 5.47
N THR A 45 -13.31 -12.74 4.38
CA THR A 45 -13.41 -11.58 3.51
C THR A 45 -13.39 -11.99 2.04
N LEU A 46 -14.10 -11.21 1.22
CA LEU A 46 -14.08 -11.29 -0.24
C LEU A 46 -13.89 -9.90 -0.82
N VAL A 47 -12.91 -9.76 -1.71
CA VAL A 47 -12.58 -8.52 -2.41
C VAL A 47 -12.61 -8.76 -3.91
N GLY A 48 -13.33 -7.92 -4.66
CA GLY A 48 -13.33 -7.91 -6.13
C GLY A 48 -12.64 -6.68 -6.67
N LEU A 49 -11.77 -6.87 -7.66
CA LEU A 49 -10.99 -5.81 -8.32
C LEU A 49 -11.20 -5.84 -9.83
N VAL A 50 -11.33 -4.66 -10.45
CA VAL A 50 -11.23 -4.47 -11.91
C VAL A 50 -10.04 -3.54 -12.16
N ASP A 51 -9.07 -3.99 -12.97
CA ASP A 51 -7.82 -3.27 -13.26
C ASP A 51 -7.07 -2.82 -11.98
N GLY A 52 -7.24 -3.59 -10.88
CA GLY A 52 -6.70 -3.29 -9.57
C GLY A 52 -7.51 -2.30 -8.74
N GLU A 53 -8.58 -1.70 -9.27
CA GLU A 53 -9.52 -0.86 -8.51
C GLU A 53 -10.55 -1.74 -7.82
N GLN A 54 -10.67 -1.62 -6.49
CA GLN A 54 -11.64 -2.36 -5.71
C GLN A 54 -13.06 -1.89 -6.04
N PHE A 55 -13.94 -2.82 -6.44
CA PHE A 55 -15.32 -2.50 -6.76
C PHE A 55 -16.34 -3.14 -5.83
N MET A 56 -16.00 -4.24 -5.17
CA MET A 56 -16.87 -4.89 -4.20
C MET A 56 -16.10 -5.42 -2.99
N TYR A 57 -16.81 -5.57 -1.90
CA TYR A 57 -16.30 -6.08 -0.63
C TYR A 57 -17.39 -6.84 0.12
N TYR A 58 -17.01 -7.93 0.78
CA TYR A 58 -17.82 -8.66 1.73
C TYR A 58 -16.96 -9.09 2.91
N ASP A 59 -17.50 -9.10 4.10
CA ASP A 59 -16.89 -9.77 5.25
C ASP A 59 -17.93 -10.49 6.12
N SER A 60 -17.41 -11.36 7.01
CA SER A 60 -18.22 -12.18 7.93
C SER A 60 -18.99 -11.37 8.97
N ASP A 61 -18.55 -10.15 9.30
CA ASP A 61 -19.19 -9.31 10.31
C ASP A 61 -20.38 -8.56 9.71
N ILE A 62 -20.20 -8.00 8.51
CA ILE A 62 -21.23 -7.26 7.77
C ILE A 62 -22.24 -8.20 7.12
N ARG A 63 -21.80 -9.39 6.66
CA ARG A 63 -22.60 -10.42 5.98
C ARG A 63 -23.42 -9.93 4.78
N ARG A 64 -22.92 -8.90 4.12
CA ARG A 64 -23.54 -8.30 2.93
C ARG A 64 -22.48 -7.82 1.95
N MET A 65 -22.71 -8.04 0.64
CA MET A 65 -21.85 -7.47 -0.41
C MET A 65 -22.03 -5.95 -0.47
N ILE A 66 -20.90 -5.23 -0.46
CA ILE A 66 -20.85 -3.75 -0.45
C ILE A 66 -20.19 -3.25 -1.72
N PRO A 67 -20.82 -2.29 -2.45
CA PRO A 67 -20.15 -1.58 -3.53
C PRO A 67 -19.05 -0.68 -2.95
N LYS A 68 -17.84 -0.75 -3.54
CA LYS A 68 -16.68 0.05 -3.15
C LYS A 68 -16.34 1.15 -4.15
N SER A 69 -16.92 1.10 -5.35
CA SER A 69 -16.80 2.13 -6.40
C SER A 69 -18.18 2.63 -6.81
N GLU A 70 -18.29 3.91 -7.15
CA GLU A 70 -19.59 4.48 -7.56
C GLU A 70 -20.13 3.86 -8.86
N TRP A 71 -19.22 3.51 -9.78
CA TRP A 71 -19.61 2.97 -11.08
C TRP A 71 -20.29 1.60 -11.00
N ILE A 72 -19.95 0.75 -10.02
CA ILE A 72 -20.56 -0.59 -9.89
C ILE A 72 -22.00 -0.53 -9.38
N LYS A 73 -22.43 0.56 -8.75
CA LYS A 73 -23.82 0.75 -8.34
C LYS A 73 -24.79 0.69 -9.51
N LYS A 74 -24.32 0.99 -10.74
CA LYS A 74 -25.10 0.85 -11.98
C LYS A 74 -25.47 -0.61 -12.28
N ALA A 75 -24.71 -1.58 -11.76
CA ALA A 75 -24.96 -3.01 -12.03
C ALA A 75 -26.37 -3.45 -11.65
N GLU A 76 -26.94 -2.95 -10.54
CA GLU A 76 -28.32 -3.27 -10.13
C GLU A 76 -29.37 -2.83 -11.16
N GLY A 77 -29.12 -1.77 -11.91
CA GLY A 77 -30.01 -1.30 -12.98
C GLY A 77 -30.02 -2.19 -14.23
N TYR A 78 -28.93 -2.93 -14.47
CA TYR A 78 -28.78 -3.83 -15.61
C TYR A 78 -29.05 -5.30 -15.25
N GLU A 79 -28.77 -5.69 -14.01
CA GLU A 79 -28.92 -7.04 -13.47
C GLU A 79 -29.76 -6.97 -12.17
N PRO A 80 -31.08 -7.15 -12.24
CA PRO A 80 -31.93 -7.14 -11.05
C PRO A 80 -31.46 -8.13 -9.99
N HIS A 81 -31.46 -7.71 -8.74
CA HIS A 81 -30.99 -8.50 -7.58
C HIS A 81 -29.48 -8.79 -7.57
N TYR A 82 -28.67 -8.03 -8.32
CA TYR A 82 -27.24 -8.20 -8.39
C TYR A 82 -26.57 -8.30 -7.02
N TRP A 83 -26.84 -7.35 -6.12
CA TRP A 83 -26.26 -7.31 -4.78
C TRP A 83 -26.76 -8.44 -3.89
N ASN A 84 -28.04 -8.80 -3.96
CA ASN A 84 -28.59 -9.90 -3.18
C ASN A 84 -27.99 -11.24 -3.61
N ARG A 85 -27.90 -11.50 -4.92
CA ARG A 85 -27.30 -12.71 -5.46
C ARG A 85 -25.82 -12.83 -5.05
N ASN A 86 -25.02 -11.77 -5.19
CA ASN A 86 -23.62 -11.78 -4.81
C ASN A 86 -23.45 -11.93 -3.29
N THR A 87 -24.36 -11.39 -2.49
CA THR A 87 -24.38 -11.59 -1.03
C THR A 87 -24.61 -13.07 -0.69
N GLN A 88 -25.60 -13.72 -1.31
CA GLN A 88 -25.87 -15.15 -1.08
C GLN A 88 -24.70 -16.04 -1.50
N LEU A 89 -24.06 -15.74 -2.64
CA LEU A 89 -22.85 -16.44 -3.08
C LEU A 89 -21.70 -16.28 -2.07
N ALA A 90 -21.47 -15.06 -1.56
CA ALA A 90 -20.43 -14.80 -0.56
C ALA A 90 -20.70 -15.52 0.77
N GLN A 91 -21.98 -15.57 1.20
CA GLN A 91 -22.38 -16.32 2.40
C GLN A 91 -22.15 -17.83 2.23
N GLY A 92 -22.46 -18.40 1.07
CA GLY A 92 -22.16 -19.81 0.75
C GLY A 92 -20.65 -20.07 0.81
N ASN A 93 -19.86 -19.26 0.11
CA ASN A 93 -18.39 -19.39 0.14
C ASN A 93 -17.81 -19.23 1.55
N GLN A 94 -18.40 -18.39 2.41
CA GLN A 94 -17.97 -18.25 3.81
C GLN A 94 -18.06 -19.58 4.55
N GLU A 95 -19.13 -20.35 4.38
CA GLU A 95 -19.29 -21.67 5.01
C GLU A 95 -18.33 -22.70 4.39
N ASP A 96 -18.16 -22.70 3.06
CA ASP A 96 -17.22 -23.59 2.38
C ASP A 96 -15.77 -23.34 2.83
N PHE A 97 -15.40 -22.09 3.02
CA PHE A 97 -14.06 -21.71 3.49
C PHE A 97 -13.80 -22.06 4.96
N LYS A 98 -14.85 -22.12 5.78
CA LYS A 98 -14.74 -22.65 7.14
C LYS A 98 -14.29 -24.12 7.09
N VAL A 99 -14.97 -24.92 6.30
CA VAL A 99 -14.61 -26.34 6.10
C VAL A 99 -13.22 -26.49 5.48
N SER A 100 -12.87 -25.62 4.51
CA SER A 100 -11.55 -25.66 3.86
C SER A 100 -10.42 -25.36 4.85
N LEU A 101 -10.60 -24.41 5.77
CA LEU A 101 -9.61 -24.12 6.81
C LEU A 101 -9.45 -25.30 7.79
N ASP A 102 -10.56 -25.91 8.24
CA ASP A 102 -10.53 -27.06 9.14
C ASP A 102 -9.79 -28.26 8.49
N ILE A 103 -10.04 -28.51 7.20
CA ILE A 103 -9.35 -29.56 6.43
C ILE A 103 -7.85 -29.23 6.30
N ALA A 104 -7.49 -27.98 5.99
CA ALA A 104 -6.10 -27.59 5.88
C ALA A 104 -5.35 -27.75 7.21
N MET A 105 -5.93 -27.29 8.32
CA MET A 105 -5.33 -27.46 9.65
C MET A 105 -5.11 -28.95 9.99
N GLN A 106 -6.08 -29.83 9.69
CA GLN A 106 -5.93 -31.27 9.87
C GLN A 106 -4.79 -31.83 9.01
N LEU A 107 -4.68 -31.39 7.74
CA LEU A 107 -3.64 -31.83 6.81
C LEU A 107 -2.23 -31.50 7.30
N TYR A 108 -2.10 -30.36 8.00
CA TYR A 108 -0.83 -29.88 8.58
C TYR A 108 -0.65 -30.33 10.05
N ASN A 109 -1.59 -31.12 10.64
CA ASN A 109 -1.61 -31.54 12.03
C ASN A 109 -1.60 -30.35 13.02
N GLN A 110 -2.35 -29.32 12.70
CA GLN A 110 -2.48 -28.09 13.50
C GLN A 110 -3.82 -28.12 14.23
N THR A 111 -3.82 -27.79 15.52
CA THR A 111 -5.03 -27.74 16.37
C THR A 111 -5.25 -26.37 17.00
N GLU A 112 -4.23 -25.54 17.01
CA GLU A 112 -4.21 -24.23 17.64
C GLU A 112 -3.41 -23.24 16.78
N GLY A 113 -3.55 -21.95 17.05
CA GLY A 113 -2.84 -20.89 16.36
C GLY A 113 -3.72 -20.09 15.39
N VAL A 114 -3.09 -19.09 14.77
CA VAL A 114 -3.71 -18.29 13.71
C VAL A 114 -3.33 -18.88 12.37
N HIS A 115 -4.31 -19.39 11.65
CA HIS A 115 -4.14 -19.98 10.33
C HIS A 115 -5.02 -19.32 9.29
N THR A 116 -4.57 -19.31 8.04
CA THR A 116 -5.26 -18.66 6.93
C THR A 116 -5.38 -19.59 5.73
N VAL A 117 -6.55 -19.58 5.08
CA VAL A 117 -6.75 -20.11 3.72
C VAL A 117 -7.09 -18.93 2.81
N GLN A 118 -6.42 -18.85 1.69
CA GLN A 118 -6.65 -17.83 0.67
C GLN A 118 -6.99 -18.50 -0.66
N TRP A 119 -7.89 -17.88 -1.41
CA TRP A 119 -8.20 -18.23 -2.79
C TRP A 119 -8.17 -17.00 -3.66
N MET A 120 -7.44 -17.08 -4.75
CA MET A 120 -7.37 -16.03 -5.75
C MET A 120 -7.70 -16.63 -7.12
N TYR A 121 -8.66 -16.05 -7.79
CA TYR A 121 -8.93 -16.36 -9.20
C TYR A 121 -9.25 -15.10 -9.98
N GLY A 122 -9.13 -15.20 -11.30
CA GLY A 122 -9.40 -14.08 -12.16
C GLY A 122 -9.13 -14.34 -13.63
N CYS A 123 -9.45 -13.33 -14.43
CA CYS A 123 -9.21 -13.35 -15.86
C CYS A 123 -8.64 -12.05 -16.37
N GLU A 124 -7.93 -12.16 -17.49
CA GLU A 124 -7.36 -11.04 -18.22
C GLU A 124 -7.79 -11.07 -19.67
N LEU A 125 -8.07 -9.90 -20.20
CA LEU A 125 -8.35 -9.68 -21.62
C LEU A 125 -7.34 -8.69 -22.19
N HIS A 126 -6.49 -9.17 -23.10
CA HIS A 126 -5.51 -8.38 -23.81
C HIS A 126 -6.15 -7.69 -25.03
N GLU A 127 -5.54 -6.60 -25.52
CA GLU A 127 -6.04 -5.87 -26.71
C GLU A 127 -6.09 -6.73 -27.97
N ASP A 128 -5.17 -7.70 -28.11
CA ASP A 128 -5.16 -8.66 -29.22
C ASP A 128 -6.27 -9.72 -29.13
N GLY A 129 -7.13 -9.62 -28.10
CA GLY A 129 -8.20 -10.59 -27.84
C GLY A 129 -7.76 -11.82 -27.05
N THR A 130 -6.46 -11.95 -26.72
CA THR A 130 -5.97 -13.06 -25.90
C THR A 130 -6.61 -13.03 -24.52
N LYS A 131 -7.11 -14.18 -24.08
CA LYS A 131 -7.69 -14.38 -22.76
C LYS A 131 -6.75 -15.20 -21.90
N LYS A 132 -6.57 -14.80 -20.66
CA LYS A 132 -5.87 -15.58 -19.63
C LYS A 132 -6.77 -15.73 -18.41
N GLY A 133 -6.54 -16.79 -17.65
CA GLY A 133 -7.20 -17.02 -16.38
C GLY A 133 -6.24 -17.70 -15.43
N TYR A 134 -6.51 -17.57 -14.15
CA TYR A 134 -5.77 -18.22 -13.07
C TYR A 134 -6.73 -18.52 -11.93
N ASP A 135 -6.39 -19.60 -11.20
CA ASP A 135 -7.13 -20.10 -10.05
C ASP A 135 -6.12 -20.77 -9.11
N GLN A 136 -5.97 -20.23 -7.90
CA GLN A 136 -4.95 -20.71 -6.98
C GLN A 136 -5.36 -20.53 -5.52
N TYR A 137 -4.90 -21.46 -4.68
CA TYR A 137 -5.10 -21.46 -3.24
C TYR A 137 -3.76 -21.35 -2.51
N GLY A 138 -3.77 -20.61 -1.41
CA GLY A 138 -2.67 -20.49 -0.46
C GLY A 138 -3.09 -20.89 0.94
N TYR A 139 -2.11 -21.35 1.73
CA TYR A 139 -2.26 -21.67 3.13
C TYR A 139 -1.13 -21.03 3.94
N ASP A 140 -1.48 -20.27 4.99
CA ASP A 140 -0.54 -19.54 5.86
C ASP A 140 0.47 -18.67 5.10
N GLY A 141 0.04 -18.05 3.99
CA GLY A 141 0.85 -17.18 3.15
C GLY A 141 1.73 -17.90 2.12
N GLU A 142 1.73 -19.23 2.10
CA GLU A 142 2.47 -20.05 1.15
C GLU A 142 1.54 -20.61 0.06
N ASP A 143 2.08 -20.84 -1.13
CA ASP A 143 1.35 -21.48 -2.21
C ASP A 143 0.95 -22.91 -1.82
N PHE A 144 -0.32 -23.27 -2.07
CA PHE A 144 -0.85 -24.58 -1.79
C PHE A 144 -1.12 -25.37 -3.08
N ILE A 145 -2.01 -24.85 -3.94
CA ILE A 145 -2.37 -25.51 -5.19
C ILE A 145 -2.82 -24.48 -6.22
N SER A 146 -2.46 -24.68 -7.48
CA SER A 146 -2.84 -23.81 -8.60
C SER A 146 -3.29 -24.60 -9.81
N MET A 147 -4.20 -23.97 -10.60
CA MET A 147 -4.75 -24.56 -11.82
C MET A 147 -3.90 -24.22 -13.04
N ASP A 148 -3.48 -25.24 -13.80
CA ASP A 148 -2.93 -25.08 -15.14
C ASP A 148 -4.04 -25.21 -16.19
N LEU A 149 -4.43 -24.09 -16.79
CA LEU A 149 -5.50 -24.06 -17.80
C LEU A 149 -5.10 -24.66 -19.15
N LYS A 150 -3.80 -24.93 -19.39
CA LYS A 150 -3.32 -25.57 -20.63
C LYS A 150 -3.48 -27.08 -20.54
N THR A 151 -3.03 -27.66 -19.44
CA THR A 151 -3.07 -29.11 -19.21
C THR A 151 -4.38 -29.57 -18.57
N LEU A 152 -5.18 -28.65 -18.01
CA LEU A 152 -6.39 -28.93 -17.23
C LEU A 152 -6.12 -29.79 -16.02
N THR A 153 -5.01 -29.52 -15.35
CA THR A 153 -4.59 -30.22 -14.14
C THR A 153 -4.22 -29.24 -13.05
N TRP A 154 -4.31 -29.68 -11.82
CA TRP A 154 -3.86 -28.91 -10.68
C TRP A 154 -2.36 -29.15 -10.41
N THR A 155 -1.65 -28.15 -9.97
CA THR A 155 -0.25 -28.20 -9.56
C THR A 155 -0.15 -28.03 -8.06
N ALA A 156 0.35 -29.05 -7.37
CA ALA A 156 0.61 -29.00 -5.93
C ALA A 156 1.94 -28.28 -5.67
N ALA A 157 1.91 -27.24 -4.86
CA ALA A 157 3.12 -26.48 -4.50
C ALA A 157 4.00 -27.21 -3.46
N ASN A 158 3.40 -28.12 -2.69
CA ASN A 158 4.10 -28.90 -1.66
C ASN A 158 3.49 -30.31 -1.50
N THR A 159 4.15 -31.16 -0.71
CA THR A 159 3.73 -32.56 -0.51
C THR A 159 2.36 -32.71 0.14
N LYS A 160 1.94 -31.76 0.98
CA LYS A 160 0.62 -31.78 1.63
C LYS A 160 -0.51 -31.54 0.62
N ALA A 161 -0.27 -30.78 -0.42
CA ALA A 161 -1.25 -30.49 -1.46
C ALA A 161 -1.45 -31.66 -2.45
N VAL A 162 -0.59 -32.68 -2.47
CA VAL A 162 -0.65 -33.79 -3.43
C VAL A 162 -1.97 -34.55 -3.36
N THR A 163 -2.47 -34.83 -2.16
CA THR A 163 -3.75 -35.54 -1.99
C THR A 163 -4.92 -34.72 -2.52
N THR A 164 -4.90 -33.42 -2.25
CA THR A 164 -5.92 -32.45 -2.80
C THR A 164 -5.85 -32.42 -4.31
N LYS A 165 -4.65 -32.34 -4.89
CA LYS A 165 -4.45 -32.42 -6.34
C LYS A 165 -5.06 -33.69 -6.94
N GLN A 166 -4.75 -34.85 -6.38
CA GLN A 166 -5.27 -36.12 -6.86
C GLN A 166 -6.81 -36.18 -6.84
N LYS A 167 -7.42 -35.62 -5.79
CA LYS A 167 -8.88 -35.54 -5.68
C LYS A 167 -9.49 -34.62 -6.74
N LEU A 168 -8.93 -33.43 -6.95
CA LEU A 168 -9.41 -32.45 -7.93
C LEU A 168 -9.21 -32.94 -9.37
N ASP A 169 -8.10 -33.61 -9.66
CA ASP A 169 -7.80 -34.16 -10.99
C ASP A 169 -8.63 -35.43 -11.32
N SER A 170 -9.14 -36.12 -10.32
CA SER A 170 -9.75 -37.47 -10.50
C SER A 170 -10.94 -37.50 -11.48
N SER A 171 -11.74 -36.46 -11.52
CA SER A 171 -12.90 -36.34 -12.43
C SER A 171 -12.65 -35.44 -13.62
N GLY A 172 -11.68 -34.55 -13.53
CA GLY A 172 -11.46 -33.44 -14.48
C GLY A 172 -12.61 -32.43 -14.55
N ALA A 173 -13.68 -32.63 -13.79
CA ALA A 173 -14.87 -31.78 -13.82
C ALA A 173 -14.57 -30.37 -13.31
N GLU A 174 -13.86 -30.27 -12.19
CA GLU A 174 -13.47 -29.00 -11.59
C GLU A 174 -12.58 -28.16 -12.53
N ALA A 175 -11.61 -28.80 -13.17
CA ALA A 175 -10.73 -28.17 -14.11
C ALA A 175 -11.46 -27.61 -15.36
N ASN A 176 -12.39 -28.38 -15.90
CA ASN A 176 -13.21 -27.96 -17.02
C ASN A 176 -14.18 -26.83 -16.64
N TYR A 177 -14.76 -26.87 -15.44
CA TYR A 177 -15.62 -25.83 -14.91
C TYR A 177 -14.82 -24.52 -14.75
N ALA A 178 -13.67 -24.58 -14.06
CA ALA A 178 -12.79 -23.44 -13.85
C ALA A 178 -12.36 -22.81 -15.18
N LYS A 179 -11.93 -23.60 -16.16
CA LYS A 179 -11.58 -23.09 -17.50
C LYS A 179 -12.74 -22.41 -18.17
N ASN A 180 -13.93 -23.01 -18.19
CA ASN A 180 -15.09 -22.42 -18.81
C ASN A 180 -15.47 -21.11 -18.14
N TYR A 181 -15.49 -21.07 -16.81
CA TYR A 181 -15.77 -19.85 -16.06
C TYR A 181 -14.73 -18.77 -16.38
N LEU A 182 -13.44 -19.05 -16.22
CA LEU A 182 -12.37 -18.08 -16.36
C LEU A 182 -12.26 -17.48 -17.77
N LEU A 183 -12.42 -18.30 -18.82
CA LEU A 183 -12.23 -17.84 -20.20
C LEU A 183 -13.51 -17.36 -20.88
N ASN A 184 -14.67 -17.55 -20.28
CA ASN A 184 -15.94 -17.13 -20.87
C ASN A 184 -16.74 -16.22 -19.91
N GLU A 185 -17.21 -16.71 -18.78
CA GLU A 185 -18.08 -15.96 -17.87
C GLU A 185 -17.33 -14.80 -17.19
N CYS A 186 -16.13 -15.04 -16.67
CA CYS A 186 -15.26 -14.02 -16.09
C CYS A 186 -14.98 -12.91 -17.14
N ILE A 187 -14.63 -13.26 -18.38
CA ILE A 187 -14.39 -12.30 -19.47
C ILE A 187 -15.66 -11.52 -19.83
N TYR A 188 -16.83 -12.17 -19.79
CA TYR A 188 -18.11 -11.49 -20.02
C TYR A 188 -18.34 -10.40 -18.95
N TRP A 189 -18.19 -10.75 -17.66
CA TRP A 189 -18.34 -9.79 -16.57
C TRP A 189 -17.28 -8.70 -16.58
N LEU A 190 -16.02 -9.04 -16.89
CA LEU A 190 -14.96 -8.06 -17.07
C LEU A 190 -15.34 -6.98 -18.09
N LYS A 191 -15.85 -7.39 -19.27
CA LYS A 191 -16.30 -6.44 -20.30
C LYS A 191 -17.45 -5.56 -19.80
N LYS A 192 -18.41 -6.13 -19.08
CA LYS A 192 -19.52 -5.41 -18.49
C LYS A 192 -19.04 -4.38 -17.44
N TYR A 193 -18.18 -4.78 -16.55
CA TYR A 193 -17.65 -3.88 -15.52
C TYR A 193 -16.80 -2.75 -16.12
N VAL A 194 -15.98 -3.03 -17.11
CA VAL A 194 -15.24 -2.00 -17.86
C VAL A 194 -16.19 -1.03 -18.55
N GLU A 195 -17.31 -1.49 -19.12
CA GLU A 195 -18.34 -0.64 -19.70
C GLU A 195 -18.99 0.26 -18.65
N TYR A 196 -19.42 -0.30 -17.50
CA TYR A 196 -20.04 0.46 -16.41
C TYR A 196 -19.09 1.49 -15.80
N GLY A 197 -17.82 1.14 -15.65
CA GLY A 197 -16.77 1.93 -15.02
C GLY A 197 -15.91 2.75 -15.97
N ARG A 198 -16.18 2.80 -17.27
CA ARG A 198 -15.30 3.37 -18.29
C ARG A 198 -14.69 4.72 -17.89
N SER A 199 -15.50 5.67 -17.49
CA SER A 199 -15.03 7.01 -17.10
C SER A 199 -14.09 7.01 -15.90
N SER A 200 -14.26 6.05 -14.98
CA SER A 200 -13.39 5.87 -13.82
C SER A 200 -12.12 5.11 -14.17
N LEU A 201 -12.28 3.99 -14.88
CA LEU A 201 -11.18 3.07 -15.22
C LEU A 201 -10.24 3.61 -16.31
N GLU A 202 -10.67 4.59 -17.10
CA GLU A 202 -9.86 5.27 -18.14
C GLU A 202 -9.30 6.62 -17.65
N ARG A 203 -9.62 7.03 -16.42
CA ARG A 203 -9.06 8.27 -15.84
C ARG A 203 -7.52 8.19 -15.77
N LYS A 204 -6.89 9.33 -15.93
CA LYS A 204 -5.43 9.44 -15.75
C LYS A 204 -5.16 10.46 -14.67
N VAL A 205 -4.72 9.98 -13.50
CA VAL A 205 -4.32 10.80 -12.36
C VAL A 205 -2.81 10.72 -12.24
N PRO A 206 -2.08 11.83 -12.41
CA PRO A 206 -0.63 11.81 -12.33
C PRO A 206 -0.17 11.54 -10.88
N PRO A 207 1.00 10.89 -10.69
CA PRO A 207 1.57 10.70 -9.37
C PRO A 207 2.07 12.00 -8.75
N GLU A 208 1.93 12.11 -7.44
CA GLU A 208 2.79 12.95 -6.63
C GLU A 208 4.03 12.14 -6.24
N ALA A 209 5.23 12.70 -6.46
CA ALA A 209 6.46 12.01 -6.15
C ALA A 209 7.27 12.77 -5.09
N SER A 210 7.90 12.02 -4.20
CA SER A 210 8.77 12.56 -3.15
C SER A 210 10.02 11.71 -2.99
N LEU A 211 11.12 12.37 -2.67
CA LEU A 211 12.42 11.75 -2.42
C LEU A 211 12.82 12.04 -0.96
N PHE A 212 13.06 11.01 -0.19
CA PHE A 212 13.41 11.17 1.22
C PHE A 212 14.31 10.04 1.73
N GLN A 213 14.96 10.30 2.86
CA GLN A 213 15.77 9.34 3.60
C GLN A 213 15.58 9.58 5.11
N LYS A 214 15.75 8.52 5.92
CA LYS A 214 15.61 8.62 7.37
C LYS A 214 16.69 9.54 7.98
N ASP A 215 17.93 9.31 7.61
CA ASP A 215 19.12 10.08 7.96
C ASP A 215 20.11 10.05 6.79
N SER A 216 21.22 10.79 6.89
CA SER A 216 22.20 10.92 5.81
C SER A 216 22.89 9.60 5.40
N SER A 217 22.85 8.57 6.25
CA SER A 217 23.43 7.24 6.00
C SER A 217 22.40 6.19 5.59
N SER A 218 21.11 6.49 5.75
CA SER A 218 20.02 5.58 5.38
C SER A 218 19.82 5.51 3.86
N PRO A 219 19.22 4.41 3.33
CA PRO A 219 18.80 4.34 1.93
C PRO A 219 17.88 5.48 1.55
N VAL A 220 17.93 5.89 0.27
CA VAL A 220 17.05 6.92 -0.30
C VAL A 220 15.81 6.26 -0.85
N VAL A 221 14.64 6.77 -0.46
CA VAL A 221 13.35 6.27 -0.91
C VAL A 221 12.73 7.25 -1.90
N CYS A 222 12.45 6.77 -3.10
CA CYS A 222 11.59 7.45 -4.07
C CYS A 222 10.18 6.89 -3.94
N HIS A 223 9.22 7.74 -3.59
CA HIS A 223 7.83 7.37 -3.36
C HIS A 223 6.93 8.13 -4.30
N ALA A 224 6.22 7.40 -5.15
CA ALA A 224 5.15 7.90 -5.99
C ALA A 224 3.81 7.45 -5.43
N THR A 225 2.84 8.33 -5.30
CA THR A 225 1.51 8.04 -4.75
C THR A 225 0.40 8.86 -5.41
N GLY A 226 -0.87 8.46 -5.20
CA GLY A 226 -2.03 9.18 -5.70
C GLY A 226 -2.27 9.01 -7.20
N PHE A 227 -1.66 8.03 -7.86
CA PHE A 227 -1.75 7.87 -9.30
C PHE A 227 -2.77 6.82 -9.75
N PHE A 228 -3.28 6.99 -10.95
CA PHE A 228 -4.10 6.03 -11.68
C PHE A 228 -3.85 6.17 -13.19
N PRO A 229 -3.72 5.08 -13.96
CA PRO A 229 -3.85 3.66 -13.61
C PRO A 229 -2.66 3.11 -12.79
N LYS A 230 -2.73 1.84 -12.42
CA LYS A 230 -1.73 1.12 -11.60
C LYS A 230 -0.32 1.09 -12.21
N ALA A 231 -0.22 1.14 -13.54
CA ALA A 231 1.07 1.07 -14.25
C ALA A 231 1.89 2.35 -14.04
N VAL A 232 3.04 2.21 -13.42
CA VAL A 232 4.02 3.28 -13.17
C VAL A 232 5.43 2.70 -13.30
N MET A 233 6.34 3.48 -13.86
CA MET A 233 7.76 3.14 -13.91
C MET A 233 8.53 4.09 -13.00
N ILE A 234 9.35 3.53 -12.11
CA ILE A 234 10.28 4.27 -11.27
C ILE A 234 11.67 3.70 -11.54
N SER A 235 12.59 4.54 -12.00
CA SER A 235 13.99 4.20 -12.28
C SER A 235 14.92 5.17 -11.60
N TRP A 236 16.19 4.78 -11.50
CA TRP A 236 17.24 5.63 -10.96
C TRP A 236 18.30 5.91 -12.01
N GLN A 237 18.90 7.09 -11.93
CA GLN A 237 20.03 7.50 -12.74
C GLN A 237 21.16 8.01 -11.87
N LYS A 238 22.39 7.68 -12.25
CA LYS A 238 23.62 8.22 -11.67
C LYS A 238 24.32 9.06 -12.74
N ASN A 239 24.50 10.35 -12.50
CA ASN A 239 25.09 11.29 -13.45
C ASN A 239 24.43 11.27 -14.84
N GLY A 240 23.11 11.01 -14.88
CA GLY A 240 22.31 10.94 -16.11
C GLY A 240 22.31 9.57 -16.81
N GLU A 241 23.02 8.57 -16.30
CA GLU A 241 23.00 7.18 -16.81
C GLU A 241 22.14 6.28 -15.94
N ASP A 242 21.42 5.34 -16.56
CA ASP A 242 20.52 4.43 -15.84
C ASP A 242 21.29 3.55 -14.84
N LEU A 243 20.76 3.47 -13.63
CA LEU A 243 21.32 2.71 -12.51
C LEU A 243 20.37 1.57 -12.14
N HIS A 244 20.91 0.34 -12.14
CA HIS A 244 20.17 -0.88 -11.80
C HIS A 244 20.70 -1.56 -10.53
N GLU A 245 21.95 -1.28 -10.16
CA GLU A 245 22.60 -1.83 -8.97
C GLU A 245 22.13 -1.11 -7.71
N ASP A 246 22.04 -1.84 -6.60
CA ASP A 246 21.61 -1.32 -5.29
C ASP A 246 20.21 -0.67 -5.27
N VAL A 247 19.35 -1.03 -6.25
CA VAL A 247 17.98 -0.56 -6.40
C VAL A 247 17.01 -1.69 -6.03
N GLU A 248 16.16 -1.44 -5.05
CA GLU A 248 15.03 -2.31 -4.71
C GLU A 248 13.73 -1.65 -5.17
N LEU A 249 12.97 -2.30 -6.04
CA LEU A 249 11.67 -1.86 -6.49
C LEU A 249 10.59 -2.63 -5.71
N ARG A 250 9.79 -1.91 -4.93
CA ARG A 250 8.68 -2.48 -4.18
C ARG A 250 7.44 -2.67 -5.06
N GLU A 251 6.51 -3.51 -4.62
CA GLU A 251 5.23 -3.70 -5.30
C GLU A 251 4.38 -2.42 -5.32
N THR A 252 3.51 -2.32 -6.33
CA THR A 252 2.50 -1.26 -6.41
C THR A 252 1.33 -1.63 -5.53
N LEU A 253 1.03 -0.78 -4.54
CA LEU A 253 -0.02 -0.98 -3.54
C LEU A 253 -1.22 -0.04 -3.79
N PRO A 254 -2.44 -0.47 -3.48
CA PRO A 254 -3.62 0.38 -3.55
C PRO A 254 -3.68 1.37 -2.38
N ASN A 255 -4.18 2.57 -2.63
CA ASN A 255 -4.61 3.53 -1.63
C ASN A 255 -6.10 3.36 -1.30
N GLN A 256 -6.57 3.94 -0.21
CA GLN A 256 -7.98 3.87 0.20
C GLN A 256 -8.95 4.60 -0.76
N ASP A 257 -8.46 5.56 -1.53
CA ASP A 257 -9.22 6.38 -2.48
C ASP A 257 -9.30 5.78 -3.91
N GLY A 258 -8.77 4.57 -4.12
CA GLY A 258 -8.74 3.90 -5.41
C GLY A 258 -7.61 4.38 -6.34
N THR A 259 -6.65 5.13 -5.84
CA THR A 259 -5.36 5.40 -6.48
C THR A 259 -4.31 4.40 -6.03
N PHE A 260 -3.09 4.52 -6.53
CA PHE A 260 -1.99 3.59 -6.22
C PHE A 260 -0.77 4.33 -5.68
N GLN A 261 0.11 3.56 -5.04
CA GLN A 261 1.42 4.01 -4.61
C GLN A 261 2.49 2.97 -4.91
N LYS A 262 3.72 3.44 -5.12
CA LYS A 262 4.89 2.59 -5.34
C LYS A 262 6.14 3.25 -4.77
N ARG A 263 7.06 2.42 -4.27
CA ARG A 263 8.35 2.87 -3.73
C ARG A 263 9.49 2.19 -4.47
N SER A 264 10.56 2.95 -4.67
CA SER A 264 11.86 2.43 -5.06
C SER A 264 12.91 2.89 -4.06
N VAL A 265 13.76 1.98 -3.62
CA VAL A 265 14.77 2.22 -2.58
C VAL A 265 16.15 2.10 -3.20
N LEU A 266 16.97 3.14 -3.05
CA LEU A 266 18.35 3.16 -3.49
C LEU A 266 19.29 3.11 -2.28
N THR A 267 20.17 2.12 -2.24
CA THR A 267 21.19 1.95 -1.17
C THR A 267 22.53 2.45 -1.66
N VAL A 268 22.93 3.65 -1.27
CA VAL A 268 24.22 4.26 -1.62
C VAL A 268 24.87 4.88 -0.38
N SER A 269 26.17 4.69 -0.22
CA SER A 269 26.90 5.25 0.90
C SER A 269 27.05 6.79 0.78
N PRO A 270 27.26 7.51 1.90
CA PRO A 270 27.53 8.93 1.87
C PRO A 270 28.76 9.29 1.01
N GLU A 271 29.76 8.40 0.95
CA GLU A 271 30.96 8.58 0.15
C GLU A 271 30.65 8.49 -1.35
N GLN A 272 29.83 7.54 -1.75
CA GLN A 272 29.40 7.38 -3.16
C GLN A 272 28.56 8.56 -3.66
N ARG A 273 27.83 9.23 -2.76
CA ARG A 273 27.06 10.44 -3.09
C ARG A 273 27.94 11.68 -3.29
N LYS A 274 29.13 11.71 -2.69
CA LYS A 274 30.04 12.82 -2.91
C LYS A 274 30.54 12.83 -4.36
N GLY A 275 30.19 13.87 -5.11
CA GLY A 275 30.63 14.02 -6.49
C GLY A 275 29.78 13.28 -7.53
N ASN A 276 28.70 12.61 -7.14
CA ASN A 276 27.74 11.99 -8.05
C ASN A 276 26.32 12.51 -7.80
N GLU A 277 25.59 12.74 -8.88
CA GLU A 277 24.18 13.07 -8.84
C GLU A 277 23.34 11.81 -9.01
N TYR A 278 22.42 11.56 -8.07
CA TYR A 278 21.45 10.46 -8.15
C TYR A 278 20.06 11.03 -8.35
N THR A 279 19.42 10.64 -9.43
CA THR A 279 18.08 11.12 -9.82
C THR A 279 17.11 9.95 -9.85
N CYS A 280 15.99 10.09 -9.13
CA CYS A 280 14.83 9.24 -9.32
C CYS A 280 13.98 9.78 -10.47
N VAL A 281 13.61 8.91 -11.40
CA VAL A 281 12.78 9.22 -12.56
C VAL A 281 11.48 8.45 -12.46
N VAL A 282 10.35 9.17 -12.49
CA VAL A 282 9.01 8.59 -12.42
C VAL A 282 8.28 8.86 -13.74
N GLN A 283 7.84 7.80 -14.41
CA GLN A 283 7.06 7.84 -15.65
C GLN A 283 5.67 7.26 -15.40
N HIS A 284 4.66 7.95 -15.90
CA HIS A 284 3.26 7.53 -15.74
C HIS A 284 2.38 8.10 -16.87
N PRO A 285 1.34 7.36 -17.33
CA PRO A 285 0.44 7.83 -18.41
C PRO A 285 -0.31 9.15 -18.10
N GLY A 286 -0.43 9.53 -16.84
CA GLY A 286 -1.03 10.80 -16.40
C GLY A 286 -0.07 12.00 -16.45
N LEU A 287 1.22 11.79 -16.65
CA LEU A 287 2.23 12.85 -16.74
C LEU A 287 2.45 13.26 -18.19
N LYS A 288 2.59 14.56 -18.45
CA LYS A 288 3.02 15.08 -19.77
C LYS A 288 4.51 14.89 -20.00
N THR A 289 5.29 15.00 -18.92
CA THR A 289 6.74 14.79 -18.86
C THR A 289 7.05 13.99 -17.60
N GLU A 290 8.08 13.17 -17.63
CA GLU A 290 8.55 12.43 -16.46
C GLU A 290 8.91 13.36 -15.29
N LEU A 291 8.71 12.88 -14.06
CA LEU A 291 9.18 13.58 -12.87
C LEU A 291 10.61 13.15 -12.57
N ARG A 292 11.47 14.13 -12.27
CA ARG A 292 12.89 13.92 -11.92
C ARG A 292 13.16 14.55 -10.56
N LEU A 293 13.64 13.74 -9.60
CA LEU A 293 13.92 14.18 -8.23
C LEU A 293 15.36 13.79 -7.87
N SER A 294 16.18 14.76 -7.46
CA SER A 294 17.60 14.53 -7.11
C SER A 294 17.95 14.84 -5.66
N ASP A 295 17.17 15.68 -4.96
CA ASP A 295 17.46 16.11 -3.60
C ASP A 295 16.58 15.40 -2.56
N PRO A 296 17.09 14.39 -1.81
CA PRO A 296 16.32 13.70 -0.81
C PRO A 296 16.12 14.55 0.46
N ARG A 297 14.88 14.66 0.90
CA ARG A 297 14.55 15.26 2.18
C ARG A 297 14.96 14.33 3.31
N VAL A 298 15.79 14.82 4.25
CA VAL A 298 16.18 14.06 5.45
C VAL A 298 15.07 14.16 6.50
N LEU A 299 14.56 13.01 6.95
CA LEU A 299 13.47 12.91 7.93
C LEU A 299 13.96 12.84 9.36
N SER A 300 15.29 12.68 9.60
CA SER A 300 15.85 12.54 10.95
C SER A 300 15.47 13.73 11.83
N GLY A 301 15.05 13.41 13.03
CA GLY A 301 14.54 14.34 14.03
C GLY A 301 15.55 15.32 14.62
N ASP A 302 16.54 15.77 13.83
CA ASP A 302 17.45 16.85 14.25
C ASP A 302 16.69 18.13 14.51
N SER A 303 15.58 18.38 13.79
CA SER A 303 14.69 19.50 14.10
C SER A 303 13.93 19.32 15.42
N CYS A 304 13.54 18.08 15.79
CA CYS A 304 12.87 17.81 17.06
C CYS A 304 13.88 17.82 18.21
N ARG A 305 15.07 17.24 18.01
CA ARG A 305 16.17 17.31 19.00
C ARG A 305 16.71 18.73 19.16
N ALA A 306 16.82 19.51 18.09
CA ALA A 306 17.20 20.92 18.17
C ALA A 306 16.14 21.76 18.89
N ARG A 307 14.86 21.55 18.61
CA ARG A 307 13.73 22.20 19.32
C ARG A 307 13.67 21.76 20.78
N LEU A 308 13.89 20.46 21.09
CA LEU A 308 13.94 19.97 22.47
C LEU A 308 15.15 20.54 23.22
N ARG A 309 16.35 20.61 22.61
CA ARG A 309 17.54 21.25 23.19
C ARG A 309 17.31 22.75 23.42
N ALA A 310 16.69 23.46 22.48
CA ALA A 310 16.34 24.86 22.64
C ALA A 310 15.32 25.05 23.78
N PHE A 311 14.33 24.18 23.90
CA PHE A 311 13.31 24.23 24.93
C PHE A 311 13.91 23.96 26.33
N VAL A 312 14.82 22.96 26.43
CA VAL A 312 15.56 22.66 27.67
C VAL A 312 16.48 23.81 28.05
N ALA A 313 17.16 24.43 27.07
CA ALA A 313 18.02 25.59 27.34
C ALA A 313 17.21 26.80 27.86
N VAL A 314 16.03 27.07 27.29
CA VAL A 314 15.13 28.14 27.75
C VAL A 314 14.61 27.84 29.17
N LEU A 315 14.23 26.59 29.46
CA LEU A 315 13.79 26.18 30.80
C LEU A 315 14.94 26.32 31.83
N CYS A 316 16.14 25.88 31.50
CA CYS A 316 17.31 26.05 32.36
C CYS A 316 17.61 27.53 32.63
N PHE A 317 17.51 28.37 31.59
CA PHE A 317 17.71 29.83 31.76
C PHE A 317 16.64 30.46 32.65
N ALA A 318 15.37 30.07 32.48
CA ALA A 318 14.29 30.53 33.33
C ALA A 318 14.49 30.13 34.80
N VAL A 319 14.92 28.88 35.05
CA VAL A 319 15.24 28.40 36.41
C VAL A 319 16.41 29.21 37.03
N ILE A 320 17.47 29.46 36.25
CA ILE A 320 18.63 30.26 36.73
C ILE A 320 18.18 31.68 37.08
N VAL A 321 17.32 32.29 36.24
CA VAL A 321 16.79 33.63 36.52
C VAL A 321 15.92 33.63 37.77
N CYS A 322 15.02 32.64 37.92
CA CYS A 322 14.20 32.49 39.13
C CYS A 322 15.02 32.30 40.41
N VAL A 323 16.05 31.44 40.35
CA VAL A 323 16.97 31.23 41.49
C VAL A 323 17.76 32.51 41.77
N GLY A 324 18.26 33.20 40.74
CA GLY A 324 18.95 34.48 40.86
C GLY A 324 18.11 35.56 41.54
N VAL A 325 16.84 35.70 41.13
CA VAL A 325 15.88 36.62 41.74
C VAL A 325 15.55 36.22 43.18
N PHE A 326 15.39 34.91 43.42
CA PHE A 326 15.13 34.41 44.78
C PHE A 326 16.30 34.64 45.72
N VAL A 327 17.54 34.40 45.31
CA VAL A 327 18.77 34.69 46.06
C VAL A 327 18.96 36.19 46.26
N TRP A 328 18.68 37.01 45.22
CA TRP A 328 18.76 38.47 45.32
C TRP A 328 17.74 39.01 46.34
N ARG A 329 16.52 38.48 46.36
CA ARG A 329 15.47 38.82 47.36
C ARG A 329 15.79 38.34 48.76
N ARG A 330 16.65 37.31 48.94
CA ARG A 330 17.11 36.81 50.25
C ARG A 330 18.42 37.40 50.74
N LYS A 331 19.03 38.37 50.03
CA LYS A 331 20.18 39.09 50.60
C LYS A 331 19.68 39.83 51.84
N PRO A 332 20.25 39.52 53.04
CA PRO A 332 19.86 40.26 54.24
C PRO A 332 20.26 41.71 54.05
N CYS A 333 19.28 42.61 54.20
CA CYS A 333 19.58 44.04 54.34
C CYS A 333 20.55 44.22 55.57
N PHE A 334 21.79 44.53 55.27
CA PHE A 334 22.67 45.03 56.25
C PHE A 334 22.10 46.36 56.79
N LYS A 335 21.64 46.40 58.01
CA LYS A 335 21.16 47.62 58.65
C LYS A 335 22.32 48.57 58.91
N PRO A 336 22.35 49.73 58.45
CA PRO A 336 22.99 50.81 59.11
C PRO A 336 22.08 51.30 60.25
N VAL A 337 22.64 51.53 61.37
CA VAL A 337 21.98 52.03 62.57
C VAL A 337 21.36 53.38 62.28
N SER A 338 20.05 53.56 62.68
CA SER A 338 19.26 54.76 62.78
C SER A 338 18.31 55.05 61.62
N GLY A 339 16.98 55.09 61.98
CA GLY A 339 15.94 55.74 61.20
C GLY A 339 14.78 54.81 60.78
N LYS A 340 13.64 55.01 61.39
CA LYS A 340 12.34 54.35 61.17
C LYS A 340 11.85 54.45 59.72
N HIS A 341 11.50 53.32 59.11
CA HIS A 341 10.45 53.26 58.07
C HIS A 341 9.81 51.87 58.08
N LYS A 342 8.49 51.80 58.16
CA LYS A 342 7.62 50.65 58.01
C LYS A 342 7.46 50.32 56.53
N CYS A 343 7.69 49.06 56.15
CA CYS A 343 7.21 48.51 54.85
C CYS A 343 6.05 47.55 55.17
N SER A 344 4.87 47.87 54.67
CA SER A 344 3.73 46.95 54.59
C SER A 344 3.82 46.23 53.24
N PHE A 345 3.61 44.93 53.28
CA PHE A 345 3.50 44.10 52.08
C PHE A 345 2.06 43.57 52.02
N GLU A 346 1.41 43.82 50.89
CA GLU A 346 0.18 43.18 50.48
C GLU A 346 0.49 41.87 49.78
N GLU A 347 -0.22 40.83 50.23
CA GLU A 347 -0.23 39.49 49.64
C GLU A 347 -1.29 39.46 48.53
N GLU A 348 -0.85 39.35 47.26
CA GLU A 348 -1.77 39.07 46.17
C GLU A 348 -1.60 37.63 45.67
N SER A 349 -2.72 36.92 45.76
CA SER A 349 -2.98 35.54 45.51
C SER A 349 -2.78 35.19 44.01
N LEU A 350 -1.87 34.24 43.73
CA LEU A 350 -1.75 33.56 42.43
C LEU A 350 -2.63 32.30 42.39
N SER A 351 -3.86 32.48 42.01
CA SER A 351 -4.70 31.38 41.53
C SER A 351 -5.10 31.71 40.09
N ASN A 352 -4.64 30.93 39.15
CA ASN A 352 -5.18 30.61 37.81
C ASN A 352 -4.08 30.54 36.73
N ILE A 353 -3.44 29.40 36.61
CA ILE A 353 -2.98 28.93 35.31
C ILE A 353 -3.46 27.51 35.13
N SER A 354 -4.66 27.39 34.53
CA SER A 354 -5.26 26.15 34.11
C SER A 354 -5.01 25.94 32.62
N LYS A 355 -4.43 24.78 32.32
CA LYS A 355 -4.71 23.89 31.16
C LYS A 355 -4.76 24.49 29.76
N ARG A 356 -3.72 24.24 28.98
CA ARG A 356 -3.85 24.02 27.53
C ARG A 356 -3.19 22.67 27.17
N PRO A 357 -3.80 21.85 26.31
CA PRO A 357 -3.25 20.58 25.90
C PRO A 357 -2.13 20.78 24.85
N VAL A 358 -1.10 19.94 24.94
CA VAL A 358 0.02 19.84 24.00
C VAL A 358 -0.45 19.01 22.80
N PRO A 359 -0.25 19.46 21.56
CA PRO A 359 -0.50 18.61 20.41
C PRO A 359 0.60 17.56 20.24
N PRO A 360 0.30 16.36 19.71
CA PRO A 360 1.29 15.29 19.52
C PRO A 360 2.26 15.65 18.39
N CYS A 361 3.48 15.25 18.58
CA CYS A 361 4.52 15.21 17.54
C CYS A 361 4.32 14.02 16.59
#